data_ae4c3313223a9ad752ea61c3bce7bd78
#
_entry.id   ae4c3313223a9ad752ea61c3bce7bd78
#
_cell.length_a   1.000
_cell.length_b   1.000
_cell.length_c   1.000
_cell.angle_alpha   90.00
_cell.angle_beta   90.00
_cell.angle_gamma   90.00
#
_symmetry.space_group_name_H-M   'P 1'
#
loop_
_entity.id
_entity.type
_entity.pdbx_description
1 polymer ?
#
loop_
_entity_poly.entity_id
_entity_poly.type
_entity_poly.pdbx_seq_one_letter_code
_entity_poly.pdbx_strand_id
1 'polypeptide(L)'
;MLHWTKEDTPRWDAAKQRLFGPEELAATGMVAPAPGSPIADEWWHVTGDDGEVAGYGWLDSEWGDAEITFLVGRDRRGAGIGGFIVDRLEEEAAGRGLNYIYNVVPPTHPDPSWMTSWLTCHGFAPGHGDLRRQVRHPRTATP
;
A
#
# COMPACT_ATOMS: atom_id res chain seq x y z
N MET A 1 -4.38 -18.29 -4.41
CA MET A 1 -4.75 -17.06 -5.13
C MET A 1 -4.96 -15.92 -4.15
N LEU A 2 -4.43 -14.75 -4.45
CA LEU A 2 -4.61 -13.57 -3.62
C LEU A 2 -5.93 -12.88 -3.93
N HIS A 3 -6.63 -12.44 -2.91
CA HIS A 3 -7.89 -11.71 -3.04
C HIS A 3 -7.72 -10.28 -2.52
N TRP A 4 -8.14 -9.32 -3.33
CA TRP A 4 -8.06 -7.88 -3.06
C TRP A 4 -9.45 -7.36 -2.71
N THR A 5 -9.62 -6.82 -1.51
CA THR A 5 -10.94 -6.41 -1.01
C THR A 5 -10.86 -5.02 -0.39
N LYS A 6 -11.72 -4.12 -0.86
CA LYS A 6 -11.88 -2.80 -0.25
C LYS A 6 -12.66 -2.93 1.04
N GLU A 7 -12.18 -2.26 2.09
CA GLU A 7 -12.88 -2.18 3.36
C GLU A 7 -13.92 -1.06 3.33
N ASP A 8 -15.18 -1.39 3.62
CA ASP A 8 -16.27 -0.40 3.57
C ASP A 8 -16.16 0.63 4.67
N THR A 9 -15.85 0.19 5.88
CA THR A 9 -15.67 1.04 7.05
C THR A 9 -14.39 0.63 7.76
N PRO A 10 -13.21 1.11 7.28
CA PRO A 10 -11.95 0.69 7.89
C PRO A 10 -11.89 1.03 9.37
N ARG A 11 -11.51 0.03 10.16
CA ARG A 11 -11.34 0.16 11.60
C ARG A 11 -10.06 -0.51 12.03
N TRP A 12 -9.52 -0.08 13.16
CA TRP A 12 -8.33 -0.73 13.75
C TRP A 12 -8.75 -2.05 14.39
N ASP A 13 -9.03 -3.04 13.57
CA ASP A 13 -9.56 -4.34 13.96
C ASP A 13 -8.46 -5.30 14.43
N ALA A 14 -8.86 -6.51 14.82
CA ALA A 14 -7.94 -7.52 15.36
C ALA A 14 -6.87 -7.92 14.36
N ALA A 15 -7.20 -8.01 13.07
CA ALA A 15 -6.23 -8.37 12.02
C ALA A 15 -5.15 -7.29 11.88
N LYS A 16 -5.53 -6.02 11.91
CA LYS A 16 -4.56 -4.91 11.89
C LYS A 16 -3.69 -4.90 13.13
N GLN A 17 -4.28 -5.10 14.30
CA GLN A 17 -3.51 -5.18 15.53
C GLN A 17 -2.49 -6.31 15.50
N ARG A 18 -2.83 -7.44 14.86
CA ARG A 18 -1.92 -8.57 14.71
C ARG A 18 -0.79 -8.28 13.74
N LEU A 19 -1.08 -7.67 12.58
CA LEU A 19 -0.10 -7.44 11.54
C LEU A 19 0.82 -6.25 11.83
N PHE A 20 0.32 -5.22 12.49
CA PHE A 20 1.08 -4.00 12.74
C PHE A 20 1.80 -4.06 14.10
N GLY A 21 2.94 -4.75 14.14
CA GLY A 21 3.85 -4.67 15.28
C GLY A 21 4.67 -3.37 15.25
N PRO A 22 5.55 -3.15 16.25
CA PRO A 22 6.36 -1.93 16.32
C PRO A 22 7.19 -1.66 15.07
N GLU A 23 7.74 -2.71 14.47
CA GLU A 23 8.56 -2.60 13.26
C GLU A 23 7.71 -2.17 12.06
N GLU A 24 6.54 -2.75 11.91
CA GLU A 24 5.61 -2.42 10.84
C GLU A 24 5.08 -1.00 10.95
N LEU A 25 4.76 -0.57 12.16
CA LEU A 25 4.36 0.83 12.40
C LEU A 25 5.49 1.79 12.05
N ALA A 26 6.72 1.46 12.43
CA ALA A 26 7.88 2.27 12.08
C ALA A 26 8.10 2.33 10.56
N ALA A 27 7.91 1.20 9.87
CA ALA A 27 8.07 1.11 8.42
C ALA A 27 7.04 1.94 7.65
N THR A 28 5.84 2.08 8.19
CA THR A 28 4.77 2.85 7.54
C THR A 28 4.66 4.29 8.05
N GLY A 29 5.38 4.62 9.12
CA GLY A 29 5.28 5.94 9.77
C GLY A 29 3.98 6.16 10.52
N MET A 30 3.23 5.09 10.73
CA MET A 30 1.90 5.14 11.31
C MET A 30 1.95 5.07 12.84
N VAL A 31 1.04 5.79 13.49
CA VAL A 31 0.78 5.62 14.92
C VAL A 31 -0.48 4.78 15.06
N ALA A 32 -0.40 3.70 15.84
CA ALA A 32 -1.53 2.80 15.99
C ALA A 32 -2.73 3.52 16.61
N PRO A 33 -3.90 3.50 15.94
CA PRO A 33 -5.13 4.00 16.54
C PRO A 33 -5.58 3.13 17.72
N ALA A 34 -6.51 3.64 18.51
CA ALA A 34 -7.11 2.83 19.56
C ALA A 34 -7.85 1.64 18.95
N PRO A 35 -7.84 0.47 19.62
CA PRO A 35 -8.55 -0.71 19.12
C PRO A 35 -10.01 -0.42 18.79
N GLY A 36 -10.45 -0.83 17.59
CA GLY A 36 -11.81 -0.63 17.11
C GLY A 36 -12.14 0.75 16.60
N SER A 37 -11.21 1.71 16.67
CA SER A 37 -11.48 3.07 16.19
C SER A 37 -11.50 3.12 14.65
N PRO A 38 -12.30 4.04 14.08
CA PRO A 38 -12.35 4.19 12.62
C PRO A 38 -11.04 4.77 12.07
N ILE A 39 -10.73 4.41 10.82
CA ILE A 39 -9.58 4.91 10.10
C ILE A 39 -10.11 5.77 8.94
N ALA A 40 -9.53 6.96 8.75
CA ALA A 40 -10.04 7.93 7.80
C ALA A 40 -9.74 7.61 6.34
N ASP A 41 -8.66 6.89 6.06
CA ASP A 41 -8.21 6.63 4.70
C ASP A 41 -8.97 5.48 4.05
N GLU A 42 -8.84 5.35 2.73
CA GLU A 42 -9.38 4.21 2.00
C GLU A 42 -8.41 3.05 2.07
N TRP A 43 -8.89 1.94 2.63
CA TRP A 43 -8.09 0.76 2.89
C TRP A 43 -8.58 -0.44 2.12
N TRP A 44 -7.63 -1.26 1.68
CA TRP A 44 -7.87 -2.59 1.11
C TRP A 44 -7.04 -3.60 1.89
N HIS A 45 -7.53 -4.83 1.92
CA HIS A 45 -6.74 -5.93 2.45
C HIS A 45 -6.58 -7.03 1.42
N VAL A 46 -5.52 -7.82 1.59
CA VAL A 46 -5.24 -8.99 0.78
C VAL A 46 -5.41 -10.22 1.65
N THR A 47 -6.21 -11.16 1.18
CA THR A 47 -6.30 -12.48 1.81
C THR A 47 -5.68 -13.53 0.92
N GLY A 48 -5.04 -14.53 1.55
CA GLY A 48 -4.54 -15.71 0.87
C GLY A 48 -5.59 -16.81 0.76
N ASP A 49 -5.17 -17.97 0.29
CA ASP A 49 -6.05 -19.13 0.14
C ASP A 49 -6.58 -19.66 1.47
N ASP A 50 -5.87 -19.39 2.57
CA ASP A 50 -6.28 -19.76 3.92
C ASP A 50 -7.34 -18.82 4.50
N GLY A 51 -7.72 -17.77 3.79
CA GLY A 51 -8.67 -16.78 4.27
C GLY A 51 -8.09 -15.77 5.26
N GLU A 52 -6.82 -15.90 5.61
CA GLU A 52 -6.16 -14.98 6.54
C GLU A 52 -5.69 -13.73 5.82
N VAL A 53 -5.73 -12.59 6.52
CA VAL A 53 -5.21 -11.34 5.98
C VAL A 53 -3.69 -11.43 5.91
N ALA A 54 -3.15 -11.23 4.70
CA ALA A 54 -1.72 -11.31 4.42
C ALA A 54 -1.07 -9.93 4.31
N GLY A 55 -1.86 -8.89 4.03
CA GLY A 55 -1.34 -7.55 3.88
C GLY A 55 -2.44 -6.51 3.69
N TYR A 56 -2.01 -5.26 3.65
CA TYR A 56 -2.88 -4.10 3.47
C TYR A 56 -2.28 -3.13 2.48
N GLY A 57 -3.17 -2.39 1.82
CA GLY A 57 -2.78 -1.22 1.05
C GLY A 57 -3.77 -0.10 1.28
N TRP A 58 -3.29 1.13 1.29
CA TRP A 58 -4.17 2.30 1.38
C TRP A 58 -3.61 3.44 0.55
N LEU A 59 -4.48 4.35 0.18
CA LEU A 59 -4.10 5.50 -0.61
C LEU A 59 -4.79 6.75 -0.12
N ASP A 60 -4.12 7.86 -0.37
CA ASP A 60 -4.63 9.20 -0.13
C ASP A 60 -4.38 10.01 -1.40
N SER A 61 -5.45 10.47 -2.06
CA SER A 61 -5.30 11.21 -3.31
C SER A 61 -5.20 12.71 -3.03
N GLU A 62 -4.22 13.35 -3.65
CA GLU A 62 -3.98 14.78 -3.50
C GLU A 62 -3.40 15.35 -4.80
N TRP A 63 -4.02 16.42 -5.31
CA TRP A 63 -3.53 17.14 -6.48
C TRP A 63 -3.27 16.28 -7.73
N GLY A 64 -4.14 15.32 -7.98
CA GLY A 64 -4.04 14.47 -9.17
C GLY A 64 -3.09 13.29 -9.05
N ASP A 65 -2.49 13.09 -7.88
CA ASP A 65 -1.62 11.95 -7.57
C ASP A 65 -2.16 11.20 -6.34
N ALA A 66 -1.67 10.01 -6.11
CA ALA A 66 -2.04 9.22 -4.93
C ALA A 66 -0.80 8.82 -4.14
N GLU A 67 -0.77 9.20 -2.86
CA GLU A 67 0.17 8.60 -1.93
C GLU A 67 -0.30 7.20 -1.58
N ILE A 68 0.56 6.22 -1.77
CA ILE A 68 0.27 4.85 -1.41
C ILE A 68 1.11 4.41 -0.24
N THR A 69 0.51 3.58 0.61
CA THR A 69 1.23 2.87 1.66
C THR A 69 0.76 1.43 1.63
N PHE A 70 1.64 0.52 1.96
CA PHE A 70 1.32 -0.90 1.93
C PHE A 70 2.14 -1.65 2.98
N LEU A 71 1.60 -2.78 3.41
CA LEU A 71 2.22 -3.63 4.40
C LEU A 71 1.96 -5.08 4.06
N VAL A 72 3.00 -5.90 4.11
CA VAL A 72 2.90 -7.35 4.00
C VAL A 72 3.18 -7.95 5.37
N GLY A 73 2.35 -8.90 5.80
CA GLY A 73 2.56 -9.60 7.06
C GLY A 73 3.94 -10.25 7.10
N ARG A 74 4.56 -10.21 8.27
CA ARG A 74 5.96 -10.66 8.46
C ARG A 74 6.21 -12.07 7.95
N ASP A 75 5.28 -12.98 8.19
CA ASP A 75 5.36 -14.38 7.79
C ASP A 75 4.90 -14.64 6.35
N ARG A 76 4.51 -13.59 5.62
CA ARG A 76 4.05 -13.67 4.24
C ARG A 76 5.01 -12.98 3.25
N ARG A 77 6.14 -12.48 3.70
CA ARG A 77 7.11 -11.78 2.86
C ARG A 77 7.81 -12.75 1.92
N GLY A 78 8.25 -12.23 0.77
CA GLY A 78 8.93 -13.02 -0.24
C GLY A 78 8.03 -13.81 -1.18
N ALA A 79 6.71 -13.61 -1.10
CA ALA A 79 5.73 -14.30 -1.94
C ALA A 79 5.10 -13.40 -3.01
N GLY A 80 5.67 -12.22 -3.27
CA GLY A 80 5.16 -11.30 -4.30
C GLY A 80 3.94 -10.48 -3.88
N ILE A 81 3.54 -10.52 -2.61
CA ILE A 81 2.33 -9.84 -2.13
C ILE A 81 2.49 -8.32 -2.21
N GLY A 82 3.67 -7.79 -1.87
CA GLY A 82 3.94 -6.35 -1.97
C GLY A 82 3.73 -5.81 -3.37
N GLY A 83 4.28 -6.49 -4.37
CA GLY A 83 4.08 -6.12 -5.77
C GLY A 83 2.63 -6.21 -6.20
N PHE A 84 1.93 -7.24 -5.75
CA PHE A 84 0.49 -7.38 -6.00
C PHE A 84 -0.28 -6.18 -5.45
N ILE A 85 0.00 -5.78 -4.20
CA ILE A 85 -0.69 -4.63 -3.57
C ILE A 85 -0.43 -3.35 -4.37
N VAL A 86 0.83 -3.07 -4.70
CA VAL A 86 1.19 -1.87 -5.46
C VAL A 86 0.46 -1.83 -6.81
N ASP A 87 0.42 -2.95 -7.53
CA ASP A 87 -0.27 -3.02 -8.80
C ASP A 87 -1.79 -2.80 -8.65
N ARG A 88 -2.40 -3.33 -7.59
CA ARG A 88 -3.82 -3.08 -7.32
C ARG A 88 -4.08 -1.62 -6.96
N LEU A 89 -3.23 -1.01 -6.15
CA LEU A 89 -3.36 0.42 -5.83
C LEU A 89 -3.18 1.30 -7.07
N GLU A 90 -2.27 0.93 -7.98
CA GLU A 90 -2.14 1.63 -9.26
C GLU A 90 -3.42 1.52 -10.08
N GLU A 91 -4.06 0.37 -10.12
CA GLU A 91 -5.33 0.19 -10.83
C GLU A 91 -6.43 1.09 -10.24
N GLU A 92 -6.47 1.21 -8.91
CA GLU A 92 -7.41 2.14 -8.25
C GLU A 92 -7.13 3.59 -8.66
N ALA A 93 -5.86 3.98 -8.68
CA ALA A 93 -5.45 5.32 -9.12
C ALA A 93 -5.81 5.55 -10.60
N ALA A 94 -5.60 4.57 -11.45
CA ALA A 94 -5.95 4.65 -12.87
C ALA A 94 -7.45 4.85 -13.06
N GLY A 95 -8.27 4.13 -12.30
CA GLY A 95 -9.73 4.28 -12.34
C GLY A 95 -10.23 5.66 -11.93
N ARG A 96 -9.42 6.43 -11.21
CA ARG A 96 -9.73 7.80 -10.78
C ARG A 96 -9.08 8.85 -11.68
N GLY A 97 -8.37 8.44 -12.73
CA GLY A 97 -7.68 9.37 -13.63
C GLY A 97 -6.47 10.05 -13.02
N LEU A 98 -5.87 9.46 -12.00
CA LEU A 98 -4.69 10.03 -11.35
C LEU A 98 -3.43 9.78 -12.19
N ASN A 99 -2.40 10.63 -12.01
CA ASN A 99 -1.21 10.63 -12.87
C ASN A 99 -0.07 9.79 -12.30
N TYR A 100 0.14 9.85 -11.00
CA TYR A 100 1.24 9.16 -10.33
C TYR A 100 0.75 8.51 -9.04
N ILE A 101 1.35 7.37 -8.72
CA ILE A 101 1.36 6.86 -7.34
C ILE A 101 2.74 7.15 -6.76
N TYR A 102 2.79 7.51 -5.49
CA TYR A 102 4.07 7.82 -4.85
C TYR A 102 4.09 7.32 -3.42
N ASN A 103 5.30 7.10 -2.92
CA ASN A 103 5.53 6.71 -1.53
C ASN A 103 6.64 7.55 -0.94
N VAL A 104 6.45 7.99 0.29
CA VAL A 104 7.48 8.66 1.07
C VAL A 104 7.98 7.65 2.09
N VAL A 105 9.24 7.24 1.95
CA VAL A 105 9.84 6.34 2.94
C VAL A 105 10.00 7.12 4.25
N PRO A 106 9.30 6.72 5.31
CA PRO A 106 9.34 7.51 6.55
C PRO A 106 10.72 7.43 7.21
N PRO A 107 11.15 8.49 7.91
CA PRO A 107 12.44 8.47 8.62
C PRO A 107 12.51 7.43 9.73
N THR A 108 11.37 6.94 10.18
CA THR A 108 11.26 5.86 11.17
C THR A 108 11.44 4.46 10.59
N HIS A 109 11.52 4.33 9.26
CA HIS A 109 11.66 3.01 8.62
C HIS A 109 12.91 2.30 9.14
N PRO A 110 12.79 1.01 9.50
CA PRO A 110 13.95 0.25 10.02
C PRO A 110 15.09 0.09 9.01
N ASP A 111 14.76 0.07 7.71
CA ASP A 111 15.76 -0.06 6.65
C ASP A 111 15.35 0.78 5.42
N PRO A 112 15.57 2.10 5.46
CA PRO A 112 15.16 2.97 4.36
C PRO A 112 15.82 2.63 3.02
N SER A 113 17.07 2.20 3.05
CA SER A 113 17.81 1.84 1.83
C SER A 113 17.20 0.62 1.15
N TRP A 114 16.80 -0.37 1.92
CA TRP A 114 16.13 -1.56 1.39
C TRP A 114 14.79 -1.17 0.75
N MET A 115 14.02 -0.34 1.43
CA MET A 115 12.70 0.09 0.91
C MET A 115 12.85 0.90 -0.37
N THR A 116 13.82 1.80 -0.42
CA THR A 116 14.11 2.58 -1.64
C THR A 116 14.50 1.67 -2.80
N SER A 117 15.35 0.67 -2.55
CA SER A 117 15.75 -0.29 -3.56
C SER A 117 14.57 -1.13 -4.04
N TRP A 118 13.71 -1.56 -3.13
CA TRP A 118 12.52 -2.33 -3.47
C TRP A 118 11.58 -1.53 -4.38
N LEU A 119 11.30 -0.27 -4.00
CA LEU A 119 10.47 0.61 -4.81
C LEU A 119 11.08 0.86 -6.18
N THR A 120 12.38 1.10 -6.24
CA THR A 120 13.09 1.32 -7.52
C THR A 120 12.97 0.09 -8.42
N CYS A 121 13.10 -1.12 -7.86
CA CYS A 121 12.93 -2.36 -8.60
C CYS A 121 11.48 -2.53 -9.12
N HIS A 122 10.51 -1.87 -8.50
CA HIS A 122 9.11 -1.89 -8.91
C HIS A 122 8.71 -0.67 -9.74
N GLY A 123 9.66 0.00 -10.36
CA GLY A 123 9.40 1.06 -11.32
C GLY A 123 9.24 2.45 -10.73
N PHE A 124 9.54 2.63 -9.46
CA PHE A 124 9.50 3.95 -8.83
C PHE A 124 10.83 4.68 -9.07
N ALA A 125 10.76 5.96 -9.28
CA ALA A 125 11.93 6.83 -9.46
C ALA A 125 11.86 8.02 -8.49
N PRO A 126 13.02 8.59 -8.11
CA PRO A 126 13.04 9.74 -7.22
C PRO A 126 12.25 10.93 -7.79
N GLY A 127 11.44 11.54 -6.93
CA GLY A 127 10.71 12.77 -7.20
C GLY A 127 11.12 13.86 -6.24
N HIS A 128 10.18 14.72 -5.87
CA HIS A 128 10.43 15.82 -4.93
C HIS A 128 10.22 15.34 -3.49
N GLY A 129 11.22 14.65 -2.93
CA GLY A 129 11.14 14.10 -1.59
C GLY A 129 10.37 12.79 -1.48
N ASP A 130 10.03 12.19 -2.62
CA ASP A 130 9.30 10.94 -2.69
C ASP A 130 9.90 10.00 -3.74
N LEU A 131 9.32 8.80 -3.84
CA LEU A 131 9.56 7.88 -4.94
C LEU A 131 8.23 7.70 -5.65
N ARG A 132 8.20 7.89 -6.97
CA ARG A 132 6.96 7.91 -7.74
C ARG A 132 7.01 7.02 -8.97
N ARG A 133 5.85 6.52 -9.35
CA ARG A 133 5.65 5.70 -10.54
C ARG A 133 4.47 6.28 -11.32
N GLN A 134 4.66 6.49 -12.62
CA GLN A 134 3.57 6.97 -13.47
C GLN A 134 2.49 5.88 -13.57
N VAL A 135 1.25 6.32 -13.39
CA VAL A 135 0.10 5.42 -13.47
C VAL A 135 -0.11 5.00 -14.92
N ARG A 136 -0.20 3.69 -15.15
CA ARG A 136 -0.50 3.14 -16.47
C ARG A 136 -2.01 3.07 -16.63
N HIS A 137 -2.54 3.80 -17.60
CA HIS A 137 -3.96 3.74 -17.91
C HIS A 137 -4.21 2.64 -18.95
N PRO A 138 -5.30 1.87 -18.83
CA PRO A 138 -5.63 0.87 -19.83
C PRO A 138 -5.75 1.55 -21.19
N ARG A 139 -5.15 0.95 -22.21
CA ARG A 139 -5.35 1.43 -23.58
C ARG A 139 -6.83 1.24 -23.93
N THR A 140 -7.50 2.33 -24.24
CA THR A 140 -8.77 2.25 -24.92
C THR A 140 -8.51 1.57 -26.26
N ALA A 141 -9.23 0.48 -26.48
CA ALA A 141 -9.21 -0.15 -27.79
C ALA A 141 -9.63 0.89 -28.82
N THR A 142 -8.70 1.28 -29.68
CA THR A 142 -9.05 2.14 -30.81
C THR A 142 -9.86 1.32 -31.80
N PRO A 143 -11.01 1.79 -32.19
CA PRO A 143 -11.77 1.12 -33.24
C PRO A 143 -10.97 1.04 -34.53
#